data_5daab808fc2fe7578cd401c4c7b3da45
#
_entry.id   5daab808fc2fe7578cd401c4c7b3da45
#
_cell.length_a   1.000
_cell.length_b   1.000
_cell.length_c   1.000
_cell.angle_alpha   90.00
_cell.angle_beta   90.00
_cell.angle_gamma   90.00
#
_symmetry.space_group_name_H-M   'P 1'
#
loop_
_entity.id
_entity.type
_entity.pdbx_description
1 polymer ?
#
loop_
_entity_poly.entity_id
_entity_poly.type
_entity_poly.pdbx_seq_one_letter_code
_entity_poly.pdbx_strand_id
1 'polypeptide(L)'
;MAGHVSKAPGRAQIVEMRRLLLCRLCILCVFVVLTTKAVSAQKPVVSVLDFGATPTGRQAAATLRNKLRSRDEVTIADADLTRAAAKGIGYSGSLNLSVSEARDLGAALATEFFLIGDAQTLRRSSFKSPVYYESYASIFLVSARTGRLLSWERPSFENNDAAAAEAQLSRYLSDDALIRRLAAIIEKTQQEERLQRTIVNTPAEALIEEAPEDEKAAEAQGVRLPRPYRRLRPEYPATAAQAEAVAIVDVVVNVGGDGEVGEVEIVRWAGFGLDEATVTTVRQLHFFPAMKNGTPVAMRVMLRYNFRKPPR
;
A
#
# COMPACT_ATOMS: atom_id res chain seq x y z
N MET A 1 -41.64 77.67 -1.32
CA MET A 1 -41.19 76.74 -0.26
C MET A 1 -42.25 75.64 -0.12
N ALA A 2 -42.06 74.48 -0.69
CA ALA A 2 -42.96 73.33 -0.58
C ALA A 2 -42.20 72.19 0.08
N GLY A 3 -42.62 71.87 1.32
CA GLY A 3 -41.99 70.83 2.11
C GLY A 3 -42.50 69.45 1.68
N HIS A 4 -41.63 68.59 1.32
CA HIS A 4 -41.89 67.19 0.98
C HIS A 4 -41.94 66.38 2.26
N VAL A 5 -43.16 66.02 2.71
CA VAL A 5 -43.38 65.12 3.84
C VAL A 5 -43.20 63.68 3.34
N SER A 6 -42.12 63.03 3.70
CA SER A 6 -41.90 61.59 3.49
C SER A 6 -42.83 60.78 4.39
N LYS A 7 -43.79 60.05 3.80
CA LYS A 7 -44.73 59.19 4.50
C LYS A 7 -44.03 57.83 4.82
N ALA A 8 -43.88 57.56 6.10
CA ALA A 8 -43.34 56.24 6.55
C ALA A 8 -44.22 55.07 6.09
N PRO A 9 -43.63 53.94 5.68
CA PRO A 9 -44.37 52.80 5.16
C PRO A 9 -45.23 52.17 6.28
N GLY A 10 -46.51 51.90 5.94
CA GLY A 10 -47.49 51.33 6.88
C GLY A 10 -47.12 49.88 7.32
N ARG A 11 -47.59 49.51 8.51
CA ARG A 11 -47.34 48.21 9.12
C ARG A 11 -47.60 47.01 8.17
N ALA A 12 -48.53 47.09 7.27
CA ALA A 12 -48.85 46.08 6.26
C ALA A 12 -47.74 45.88 5.23
N GLN A 13 -47.10 46.95 4.77
CA GLN A 13 -45.97 46.88 3.82
C GLN A 13 -44.71 46.27 4.44
N ILE A 14 -44.50 46.51 5.74
CA ILE A 14 -43.36 45.91 6.46
C ILE A 14 -43.52 44.40 6.62
N VAL A 15 -44.75 43.91 6.82
CA VAL A 15 -45.06 42.47 6.95
C VAL A 15 -44.88 41.75 5.60
N GLU A 16 -45.33 42.35 4.51
CA GLU A 16 -45.18 41.78 3.17
C GLU A 16 -43.68 41.77 2.73
N MET A 17 -42.94 42.82 3.03
CA MET A 17 -41.51 42.89 2.72
C MET A 17 -40.72 41.85 3.52
N ARG A 18 -41.07 41.59 4.78
CA ARG A 18 -40.49 40.51 5.58
C ARG A 18 -40.83 39.11 5.05
N ARG A 19 -42.05 38.88 4.57
CA ARG A 19 -42.45 37.61 3.95
C ARG A 19 -41.68 37.36 2.64
N LEU A 20 -41.51 38.38 1.79
CA LEU A 20 -40.73 38.28 0.55
C LEU A 20 -39.25 38.07 0.81
N LEU A 21 -38.68 38.70 1.87
CA LEU A 21 -37.26 38.50 2.27
C LEU A 21 -37.03 37.08 2.81
N LEU A 22 -37.96 36.56 3.65
CA LEU A 22 -37.90 35.17 4.17
C LEU A 22 -38.06 34.14 3.05
N CYS A 23 -38.96 34.39 2.06
CA CYS A 23 -39.11 33.50 0.92
C CYS A 23 -37.87 33.47 0.01
N ARG A 24 -37.23 34.64 -0.22
CA ARG A 24 -35.97 34.73 -0.96
C ARG A 24 -34.79 34.06 -0.21
N LEU A 25 -34.77 34.18 1.13
CA LEU A 25 -33.75 33.51 1.95
C LEU A 25 -33.92 31.98 1.93
N CYS A 26 -35.19 31.50 1.99
CA CYS A 26 -35.51 30.06 1.86
C CYS A 26 -35.13 29.51 0.46
N ILE A 27 -35.40 30.27 -0.62
CA ILE A 27 -35.04 29.88 -1.98
C ILE A 27 -33.52 29.86 -2.13
N LEU A 28 -32.79 30.82 -1.55
CA LEU A 28 -31.33 30.83 -1.54
C LEU A 28 -30.74 29.64 -0.76
N CYS A 29 -31.32 29.30 0.41
CA CYS A 29 -30.93 28.13 1.20
C CYS A 29 -31.21 26.82 0.45
N VAL A 30 -32.33 26.68 -0.24
CA VAL A 30 -32.65 25.50 -1.06
C VAL A 30 -31.71 25.40 -2.25
N PHE A 31 -31.33 26.52 -2.88
CA PHE A 31 -30.32 26.52 -3.97
C PHE A 31 -28.93 26.15 -3.48
N VAL A 32 -28.51 26.59 -2.30
CA VAL A 32 -27.21 26.23 -1.69
C VAL A 32 -27.19 24.74 -1.31
N VAL A 33 -28.30 24.18 -0.85
CA VAL A 33 -28.37 22.73 -0.52
C VAL A 33 -28.43 21.85 -1.79
N LEU A 34 -29.00 22.36 -2.89
CA LEU A 34 -29.05 21.63 -4.18
C LEU A 34 -27.77 21.71 -4.99
N THR A 35 -26.83 22.60 -4.64
CA THR A 35 -25.52 22.72 -5.31
C THR A 35 -24.40 21.98 -4.58
N THR A 36 -24.67 21.24 -3.52
CA THR A 36 -23.74 20.19 -3.10
C THR A 36 -23.71 19.13 -4.19
N LYS A 37 -23.00 19.44 -5.30
CA LYS A 37 -22.53 18.40 -6.20
C LYS A 37 -21.84 17.39 -5.29
N ALA A 38 -22.44 16.19 -5.18
CA ALA A 38 -21.69 15.05 -4.68
C ALA A 38 -20.37 15.10 -5.46
N VAL A 39 -19.28 15.39 -4.76
CA VAL A 39 -17.94 15.23 -5.35
C VAL A 39 -17.92 13.77 -5.74
N SER A 40 -18.19 13.50 -7.01
CA SER A 40 -18.09 12.14 -7.57
C SER A 40 -16.68 11.71 -7.20
N ALA A 41 -16.58 10.76 -6.28
CA ALA A 41 -15.30 10.28 -5.84
C ALA A 41 -14.59 9.79 -7.11
N GLN A 42 -13.54 10.50 -7.50
CA GLN A 42 -12.78 10.15 -8.70
C GLN A 42 -12.32 8.71 -8.54
N LYS A 43 -12.63 7.88 -9.54
CA LYS A 43 -12.23 6.47 -9.57
C LYS A 43 -10.70 6.38 -9.45
N PRO A 44 -10.16 5.53 -8.58
CA PRO A 44 -8.72 5.39 -8.44
C PRO A 44 -8.10 4.86 -9.74
N VAL A 45 -6.96 5.44 -10.10
CA VAL A 45 -6.18 4.98 -11.26
C VAL A 45 -5.25 3.86 -10.82
N VAL A 46 -5.32 2.73 -11.52
CA VAL A 46 -4.55 1.52 -11.21
C VAL A 46 -3.70 1.13 -12.41
N SER A 47 -2.39 0.98 -12.21
CA SER A 47 -1.49 0.38 -13.19
C SER A 47 -1.32 -1.11 -12.94
N VAL A 48 -1.30 -1.92 -14.00
CA VAL A 48 -0.97 -3.35 -13.95
C VAL A 48 0.26 -3.57 -14.80
N LEU A 49 1.41 -3.82 -14.18
CA LEU A 49 2.65 -4.12 -14.87
C LEU A 49 2.62 -5.55 -15.42
N ASP A 50 3.54 -5.87 -16.33
CA ASP A 50 3.70 -7.25 -16.80
C ASP A 50 4.27 -8.11 -15.65
N PHE A 51 3.80 -9.36 -15.54
CA PHE A 51 4.24 -10.29 -14.51
C PHE A 51 5.46 -11.11 -14.98
N GLY A 52 6.56 -10.39 -15.17
CA GLY A 52 7.79 -10.94 -15.73
C GLY A 52 7.79 -11.00 -17.26
N ALA A 53 8.92 -11.48 -17.82
CA ALA A 53 9.14 -11.52 -19.26
C ALA A 53 8.59 -12.77 -19.97
N THR A 54 8.05 -13.73 -19.21
CA THR A 54 7.52 -14.99 -19.77
C THR A 54 6.21 -14.78 -20.54
N PRO A 55 5.85 -15.66 -21.48
CA PRO A 55 4.53 -15.63 -22.11
C PRO A 55 3.39 -15.72 -21.07
N THR A 56 3.50 -16.64 -20.11
CA THR A 56 2.55 -16.81 -19.00
C THR A 56 2.42 -15.52 -18.19
N GLY A 57 3.54 -14.83 -17.89
CA GLY A 57 3.55 -13.58 -17.14
C GLY A 57 2.81 -12.45 -17.85
N ARG A 58 3.06 -12.27 -19.16
CA ARG A 58 2.35 -11.27 -19.97
C ARG A 58 0.86 -11.58 -20.08
N GLN A 59 0.51 -12.85 -20.30
CA GLN A 59 -0.88 -13.28 -20.38
C GLN A 59 -1.62 -13.10 -19.05
N ALA A 60 -0.99 -13.44 -17.93
CA ALA A 60 -1.55 -13.26 -16.59
C ALA A 60 -1.86 -11.79 -16.30
N ALA A 61 -0.91 -10.88 -16.56
CA ALA A 61 -1.10 -9.45 -16.41
C ALA A 61 -2.21 -8.90 -17.33
N ALA A 62 -2.25 -9.35 -18.58
CA ALA A 62 -3.29 -8.94 -19.53
C ALA A 62 -4.69 -9.40 -19.08
N THR A 63 -4.80 -10.65 -18.60
CA THR A 63 -6.07 -11.20 -18.09
C THR A 63 -6.58 -10.37 -16.91
N LEU A 64 -5.73 -10.10 -15.92
CA LEU A 64 -6.09 -9.32 -14.74
C LEU A 64 -6.46 -7.88 -15.12
N ARG A 65 -5.67 -7.25 -16.01
CA ARG A 65 -5.91 -5.89 -16.53
C ARG A 65 -7.27 -5.77 -17.21
N ASN A 66 -7.61 -6.73 -18.08
CA ASN A 66 -8.89 -6.73 -18.80
C ASN A 66 -10.07 -6.92 -17.86
N LYS A 67 -9.94 -7.79 -16.85
CA LYS A 67 -10.97 -8.01 -15.84
C LYS A 67 -11.19 -6.78 -14.95
N LEU A 68 -10.12 -6.15 -14.49
CA LEU A 68 -10.22 -4.92 -13.72
C LEU A 68 -10.82 -3.78 -14.55
N ARG A 69 -10.48 -3.67 -15.85
CA ARG A 69 -11.06 -2.66 -16.76
C ARG A 69 -12.56 -2.81 -16.96
N SER A 70 -13.10 -4.03 -16.86
CA SER A 70 -14.55 -4.27 -16.95
C SER A 70 -15.32 -3.83 -15.70
N ARG A 71 -14.62 -3.33 -14.69
CA ARG A 71 -15.21 -2.83 -13.44
C ARG A 71 -15.31 -1.31 -13.45
N ASP A 72 -16.42 -0.82 -12.94
CA ASP A 72 -16.67 0.62 -12.85
C ASP A 72 -15.98 1.28 -11.66
N GLU A 73 -15.45 0.50 -10.72
CA GLU A 73 -14.87 1.01 -9.47
C GLU A 73 -13.46 1.58 -9.64
N VAL A 74 -12.74 1.19 -10.72
CA VAL A 74 -11.34 1.60 -10.96
C VAL A 74 -11.14 2.06 -12.41
N THR A 75 -10.14 2.90 -12.62
CA THR A 75 -9.64 3.27 -13.96
C THR A 75 -8.31 2.59 -14.19
N ILE A 76 -8.20 1.81 -15.28
CA ILE A 76 -6.95 1.10 -15.60
C ILE A 76 -6.10 1.94 -16.53
N ALA A 77 -4.86 2.19 -16.10
CA ALA A 77 -3.86 2.90 -16.89
C ALA A 77 -3.50 2.14 -18.19
N ASP A 78 -3.04 2.89 -19.20
CA ASP A 78 -2.57 2.29 -20.44
C ASP A 78 -1.34 1.39 -20.21
N ALA A 79 -1.33 0.21 -20.83
CA ALA A 79 -0.30 -0.80 -20.59
C ALA A 79 1.07 -0.40 -21.17
N ASP A 80 1.08 0.26 -22.32
CA ASP A 80 2.33 0.64 -22.98
C ASP A 80 2.96 1.83 -22.29
N LEU A 81 2.15 2.81 -21.86
CA LEU A 81 2.60 3.91 -21.01
C LEU A 81 3.11 3.41 -19.68
N THR A 82 2.41 2.49 -19.03
CA THR A 82 2.83 1.84 -17.77
C THR A 82 4.20 1.18 -17.94
N ARG A 83 4.39 0.40 -18.99
CA ARG A 83 5.67 -0.28 -19.29
C ARG A 83 6.79 0.73 -19.57
N ALA A 84 6.51 1.74 -20.37
CA ALA A 84 7.48 2.78 -20.70
C ALA A 84 7.93 3.55 -19.46
N ALA A 85 6.99 3.94 -18.59
CA ALA A 85 7.27 4.64 -17.34
C ALA A 85 8.13 3.80 -16.39
N ALA A 86 7.77 2.53 -16.17
CA ALA A 86 8.54 1.61 -15.32
C ALA A 86 9.97 1.41 -15.85
N LYS A 87 10.13 1.25 -17.18
CA LYS A 87 11.44 1.16 -17.83
C LYS A 87 12.24 2.44 -17.68
N GLY A 88 11.60 3.60 -17.77
CA GLY A 88 12.23 4.92 -17.67
C GLY A 88 12.95 5.17 -16.36
N ILE A 89 12.45 4.60 -15.25
CA ILE A 89 13.10 4.66 -13.93
C ILE A 89 13.99 3.45 -13.63
N GLY A 90 14.20 2.55 -14.60
CA GLY A 90 15.04 1.38 -14.41
C GLY A 90 14.42 0.25 -13.57
N TYR A 91 13.09 0.21 -13.45
CA TYR A 91 12.44 -0.89 -12.72
C TYR A 91 12.70 -2.23 -13.41
N SER A 92 13.32 -3.16 -12.67
CA SER A 92 13.81 -4.45 -13.17
C SER A 92 12.79 -5.60 -13.04
N GLY A 93 11.61 -5.36 -12.47
CA GLY A 93 10.62 -6.40 -12.16
C GLY A 93 10.77 -7.01 -10.77
N SER A 94 11.55 -6.41 -9.87
CA SER A 94 11.69 -6.86 -8.48
C SER A 94 10.35 -6.86 -7.76
N LEU A 95 10.05 -7.94 -7.02
CA LEU A 95 8.92 -8.02 -6.10
C LEU A 95 9.30 -7.67 -4.65
N ASN A 96 10.55 -7.32 -4.40
CA ASN A 96 11.05 -6.97 -3.07
C ASN A 96 11.50 -5.51 -3.06
N LEU A 97 10.52 -4.61 -2.92
CA LEU A 97 10.73 -3.17 -2.94
C LEU A 97 10.78 -2.58 -1.53
N SER A 98 11.61 -1.56 -1.36
CA SER A 98 11.44 -0.65 -0.22
C SER A 98 10.21 0.24 -0.45
N VAL A 99 9.69 0.80 0.61
CA VAL A 99 8.61 1.79 0.57
C VAL A 99 8.98 2.99 -0.30
N SER A 100 10.26 3.42 -0.29
CA SER A 100 10.74 4.49 -1.16
C SER A 100 10.74 4.08 -2.62
N GLU A 101 11.34 2.94 -2.98
CA GLU A 101 11.34 2.42 -4.36
C GLU A 101 9.93 2.23 -4.91
N ALA A 102 9.00 1.77 -4.06
CA ALA A 102 7.60 1.62 -4.43
C ALA A 102 6.89 2.97 -4.67
N ARG A 103 7.19 4.00 -3.86
CA ARG A 103 6.69 5.36 -4.10
C ARG A 103 7.24 5.96 -5.39
N ASP A 104 8.54 5.78 -5.65
CA ASP A 104 9.19 6.29 -6.86
C ASP A 104 8.59 5.63 -8.12
N LEU A 105 8.36 4.31 -8.06
CA LEU A 105 7.67 3.58 -9.12
C LEU A 105 6.23 4.10 -9.29
N GLY A 106 5.47 4.25 -8.22
CA GLY A 106 4.11 4.78 -8.24
C GLY A 106 4.02 6.19 -8.82
N ALA A 107 4.96 7.06 -8.47
CA ALA A 107 5.06 8.42 -9.00
C ALA A 107 5.36 8.40 -10.51
N ALA A 108 6.28 7.56 -10.97
CA ALA A 108 6.59 7.42 -12.38
C ALA A 108 5.39 6.88 -13.20
N LEU A 109 4.63 5.95 -12.62
CA LEU A 109 3.42 5.41 -13.22
C LEU A 109 2.25 6.41 -13.24
N ALA A 110 2.32 7.49 -12.48
CA ALA A 110 1.27 8.49 -12.31
C ALA A 110 -0.09 7.86 -11.91
N THR A 111 -0.07 6.88 -11.01
CA THR A 111 -1.25 6.13 -10.55
C THR A 111 -1.36 6.14 -9.03
N GLU A 112 -2.57 5.88 -8.51
CA GLU A 112 -2.80 5.79 -7.05
C GLU A 112 -2.43 4.42 -6.51
N PHE A 113 -2.61 3.38 -7.32
CA PHE A 113 -2.28 1.98 -6.99
C PHE A 113 -1.61 1.31 -8.17
N PHE A 114 -0.80 0.31 -7.89
CA PHE A 114 -0.26 -0.52 -8.96
C PHE A 114 -0.16 -1.99 -8.55
N LEU A 115 -0.22 -2.85 -9.55
CA LEU A 115 -0.04 -4.30 -9.43
C LEU A 115 1.27 -4.68 -10.11
N ILE A 116 2.14 -5.34 -9.36
CA ILE A 116 3.33 -6.01 -9.85
C ILE A 116 3.21 -7.51 -9.60
N GLY A 117 3.97 -8.30 -10.33
CA GLY A 117 3.89 -9.74 -10.17
C GLY A 117 4.96 -10.49 -10.94
N ASP A 118 4.98 -11.81 -10.72
CA ASP A 118 5.70 -12.79 -11.53
C ASP A 118 4.77 -13.97 -11.79
N ALA A 119 4.72 -14.44 -13.03
CA ALA A 119 3.95 -15.62 -13.37
C ALA A 119 4.68 -16.48 -14.37
N GLN A 120 4.68 -17.79 -14.14
CA GLN A 120 5.40 -18.77 -14.94
C GLN A 120 4.66 -20.10 -14.96
N THR A 121 4.92 -20.87 -16.01
CA THR A 121 4.60 -22.28 -16.07
C THR A 121 5.88 -23.08 -16.08
N LEU A 122 6.09 -23.87 -15.04
CA LEU A 122 7.31 -24.65 -14.82
C LEU A 122 7.06 -26.14 -14.94
N ARG A 123 7.95 -26.84 -15.63
CA ARG A 123 8.00 -28.29 -15.61
C ARG A 123 8.63 -28.73 -14.28
N ARG A 124 7.91 -29.54 -13.53
CA ARG A 124 8.31 -30.05 -12.23
C ARG A 124 8.37 -31.59 -12.23
N SER A 125 9.03 -32.13 -11.22
CA SER A 125 9.01 -33.56 -10.92
C SER A 125 8.95 -33.78 -9.43
N SER A 126 8.29 -34.83 -8.99
CA SER A 126 8.25 -35.25 -7.60
C SER A 126 8.32 -36.77 -7.54
N PHE A 127 8.52 -37.30 -6.34
CA PHE A 127 8.52 -38.75 -6.11
C PHE A 127 7.16 -39.40 -6.51
N LYS A 128 6.06 -38.65 -6.35
CA LYS A 128 4.69 -39.14 -6.68
C LYS A 128 4.34 -38.95 -8.15
N SER A 129 4.94 -37.98 -8.84
CA SER A 129 4.65 -37.70 -10.23
C SER A 129 5.96 -37.36 -10.95
N PRO A 130 6.40 -38.22 -11.91
CA PRO A 130 7.69 -38.04 -12.58
C PRO A 130 7.76 -36.77 -13.40
N VAL A 131 6.63 -36.31 -13.93
CA VAL A 131 6.52 -35.02 -14.66
C VAL A 131 5.14 -34.44 -14.41
N TYR A 132 5.11 -33.16 -14.02
CA TYR A 132 3.91 -32.33 -13.98
C TYR A 132 4.29 -30.88 -14.29
N TYR A 133 3.31 -30.03 -14.53
CA TYR A 133 3.49 -28.62 -14.77
C TYR A 133 2.79 -27.82 -13.69
N GLU A 134 3.52 -26.89 -13.08
CA GLU A 134 3.02 -25.91 -12.14
C GLU A 134 2.89 -24.56 -12.87
N SER A 135 1.67 -24.02 -12.94
CA SER A 135 1.42 -22.66 -13.42
C SER A 135 1.00 -21.80 -12.23
N TYR A 136 1.76 -20.73 -11.96
CA TYR A 136 1.51 -19.85 -10.83
C TYR A 136 1.58 -18.36 -11.23
N ALA A 137 1.01 -17.52 -10.38
CA ALA A 137 1.21 -16.08 -10.41
C ALA A 137 1.40 -15.55 -8.99
N SER A 138 2.45 -14.79 -8.76
CA SER A 138 2.62 -13.97 -7.57
C SER A 138 2.08 -12.57 -7.89
N ILE A 139 1.11 -12.08 -7.14
CA ILE A 139 0.40 -10.83 -7.39
C ILE A 139 0.54 -9.94 -6.17
N PHE A 140 1.01 -8.72 -6.35
CA PHE A 140 1.25 -7.74 -5.30
C PHE A 140 0.51 -6.46 -5.63
N LEU A 141 -0.41 -6.05 -4.77
CA LEU A 141 -1.12 -4.77 -4.84
C LEU A 141 -0.45 -3.76 -3.91
N VAL A 142 -0.06 -2.62 -4.45
CA VAL A 142 0.73 -1.60 -3.75
C VAL A 142 0.03 -0.25 -3.84
N SER A 143 0.03 0.52 -2.75
CA SER A 143 -0.32 1.94 -2.77
C SER A 143 0.86 2.76 -3.30
N ALA A 144 0.66 3.48 -4.40
CA ALA A 144 1.68 4.35 -4.97
C ALA A 144 2.04 5.50 -4.02
N ARG A 145 1.07 6.00 -3.27
CA ARG A 145 1.25 7.13 -2.34
C ARG A 145 2.09 6.77 -1.14
N THR A 146 1.78 5.65 -0.49
CA THR A 146 2.47 5.23 0.74
C THR A 146 3.65 4.29 0.48
N GLY A 147 3.72 3.68 -0.71
CA GLY A 147 4.68 2.63 -1.03
C GLY A 147 4.44 1.30 -0.31
N ARG A 148 3.33 1.18 0.44
CA ARG A 148 3.03 -0.01 1.23
C ARG A 148 2.44 -1.12 0.38
N LEU A 149 2.86 -2.35 0.63
CA LEU A 149 2.18 -3.55 0.15
C LEU A 149 0.82 -3.67 0.86
N LEU A 150 -0.26 -3.70 0.09
CA LEU A 150 -1.63 -3.79 0.61
C LEU A 150 -2.14 -5.22 0.65
N SER A 151 -1.75 -6.01 -0.34
CA SER A 151 -2.13 -7.41 -0.46
C SER A 151 -1.15 -8.14 -1.36
N TRP A 152 -0.96 -9.43 -1.09
CA TRP A 152 -0.25 -10.34 -1.97
C TRP A 152 -0.99 -11.68 -2.04
N GLU A 153 -0.90 -12.34 -3.20
CA GLU A 153 -1.48 -13.68 -3.43
C GLU A 153 -0.53 -14.48 -4.32
N ARG A 154 -0.48 -15.80 -4.14
CA ARG A 154 0.23 -16.72 -5.02
C ARG A 154 -0.63 -17.94 -5.36
N PRO A 155 -1.65 -17.78 -6.24
CA PRO A 155 -2.33 -18.95 -6.81
C PRO A 155 -1.34 -19.81 -7.59
N SER A 156 -1.46 -21.12 -7.42
CA SER A 156 -0.64 -22.12 -8.10
C SER A 156 -1.50 -23.34 -8.45
N PHE A 157 -1.33 -23.83 -9.68
CA PHE A 157 -2.11 -24.95 -10.23
C PHE A 157 -1.18 -25.97 -10.85
N GLU A 158 -1.36 -27.21 -10.50
CA GLU A 158 -0.58 -28.34 -10.99
C GLU A 158 -1.42 -29.17 -11.96
N ASN A 159 -0.82 -29.58 -13.07
CA ASN A 159 -1.45 -30.49 -14.04
C ASN A 159 -0.38 -31.31 -14.79
N ASN A 160 -0.79 -32.43 -15.37
CA ASN A 160 0.09 -33.22 -16.23
C ASN A 160 0.34 -32.57 -17.60
N ASP A 161 -0.46 -31.57 -17.96
CA ASP A 161 -0.35 -30.77 -19.18
C ASP A 161 -0.14 -29.29 -18.84
N ALA A 162 0.83 -28.65 -19.51
CA ALA A 162 1.17 -27.24 -19.28
C ALA A 162 0.00 -26.29 -19.61
N ALA A 163 -0.66 -26.53 -20.75
CA ALA A 163 -1.77 -25.69 -21.19
C ALA A 163 -2.97 -25.80 -20.23
N ALA A 164 -3.22 -26.98 -19.67
CA ALA A 164 -4.25 -27.18 -18.66
C ALA A 164 -3.94 -26.44 -17.36
N ALA A 165 -2.68 -26.45 -16.90
CA ALA A 165 -2.25 -25.69 -15.71
C ALA A 165 -2.40 -24.16 -15.96
N GLU A 166 -2.00 -23.65 -17.14
CA GLU A 166 -2.16 -22.26 -17.53
C GLU A 166 -3.64 -21.85 -17.63
N ALA A 167 -4.49 -22.72 -18.17
CA ALA A 167 -5.92 -22.47 -18.25
C ALA A 167 -6.57 -22.35 -16.85
N GLN A 168 -6.11 -23.15 -15.87
CA GLN A 168 -6.57 -23.04 -14.48
C GLN A 168 -6.14 -21.71 -13.85
N LEU A 169 -4.89 -21.31 -14.04
CA LEU A 169 -4.39 -20.02 -13.60
C LEU A 169 -5.18 -18.87 -14.24
N SER A 170 -5.37 -18.89 -15.56
CA SER A 170 -6.13 -17.87 -16.28
C SER A 170 -7.57 -17.76 -15.77
N ARG A 171 -8.22 -18.90 -15.48
CA ARG A 171 -9.56 -18.92 -14.89
C ARG A 171 -9.58 -18.25 -13.52
N TYR A 172 -8.62 -18.56 -12.67
CA TYR A 172 -8.50 -17.92 -11.35
C TYR A 172 -8.31 -16.40 -11.47
N LEU A 173 -7.42 -15.95 -12.36
CA LEU A 173 -7.16 -14.52 -12.58
C LEU A 173 -8.36 -13.79 -13.19
N SER A 174 -9.29 -14.53 -13.79
CA SER A 174 -10.55 -14.00 -14.34
C SER A 174 -11.71 -14.09 -13.35
N ASP A 175 -11.50 -14.67 -12.16
CA ASP A 175 -12.55 -14.88 -11.17
C ASP A 175 -13.01 -13.54 -10.57
N ASP A 176 -14.32 -13.33 -10.57
CA ASP A 176 -14.93 -12.14 -10.00
C ASP A 176 -14.69 -11.99 -8.50
N ALA A 177 -14.44 -13.09 -7.76
CA ALA A 177 -14.12 -13.02 -6.34
C ALA A 177 -12.75 -12.37 -6.10
N LEU A 178 -11.73 -12.73 -6.89
CA LEU A 178 -10.41 -12.09 -6.84
C LEU A 178 -10.55 -10.58 -7.15
N ILE A 179 -11.23 -10.26 -8.23
CA ILE A 179 -11.40 -8.87 -8.68
C ILE A 179 -12.13 -8.02 -7.63
N ARG A 180 -13.20 -8.56 -7.03
CA ARG A 180 -13.92 -7.87 -5.94
C ARG A 180 -13.03 -7.65 -4.72
N ARG A 181 -12.19 -8.63 -4.33
CA ARG A 181 -11.24 -8.45 -3.21
C ARG A 181 -10.25 -7.33 -3.49
N LEU A 182 -9.63 -7.32 -4.67
CA LEU A 182 -8.68 -6.26 -5.05
C LEU A 182 -9.37 -4.88 -5.08
N ALA A 183 -10.54 -4.77 -5.67
CA ALA A 183 -11.31 -3.53 -5.72
C ALA A 183 -11.69 -3.04 -4.30
N ALA A 184 -12.13 -3.92 -3.41
CA ALA A 184 -12.47 -3.58 -2.04
C ALA A 184 -11.25 -3.08 -1.23
N ILE A 185 -10.07 -3.69 -1.42
CA ILE A 185 -8.83 -3.23 -0.78
C ILE A 185 -8.46 -1.84 -1.29
N ILE A 186 -8.54 -1.61 -2.61
CA ILE A 186 -8.26 -0.32 -3.24
C ILE A 186 -9.20 0.76 -2.69
N GLU A 187 -10.50 0.50 -2.68
CA GLU A 187 -11.52 1.44 -2.17
C GLU A 187 -11.28 1.79 -0.70
N LYS A 188 -11.11 0.77 0.15
CA LYS A 188 -10.83 0.95 1.58
C LYS A 188 -9.57 1.80 1.78
N THR A 189 -8.47 1.46 1.11
CA THR A 189 -7.20 2.19 1.25
C THR A 189 -7.34 3.63 0.75
N GLN A 190 -8.04 3.86 -0.37
CA GLN A 190 -8.28 5.21 -0.88
C GLN A 190 -9.05 6.07 0.13
N GLN A 191 -10.06 5.50 0.81
CA GLN A 191 -10.81 6.19 1.86
C GLN A 191 -9.91 6.51 3.07
N GLU A 192 -9.13 5.55 3.55
CA GLU A 192 -8.18 5.74 4.65
C GLU A 192 -7.15 6.84 4.33
N GLU A 193 -6.59 6.80 3.13
CA GLU A 193 -5.62 7.79 2.67
C GLU A 193 -6.21 9.20 2.51
N ARG A 194 -7.49 9.32 2.13
CA ARG A 194 -8.19 10.61 2.09
C ARG A 194 -8.41 11.16 3.50
N LEU A 195 -8.82 10.32 4.44
CA LEU A 195 -8.98 10.70 5.85
C LEU A 195 -7.66 11.17 6.45
N GLN A 196 -6.56 10.45 6.23
CA GLN A 196 -5.23 10.85 6.70
C GLN A 196 -4.82 12.24 6.20
N ARG A 197 -5.13 12.61 4.95
CA ARG A 197 -4.84 13.97 4.43
C ARG A 197 -5.58 15.08 5.18
N THR A 198 -6.75 14.77 5.75
CA THR A 198 -7.55 15.75 6.52
C THR A 198 -7.06 15.90 7.95
N ILE A 199 -6.36 14.87 8.50
CA ILE A 199 -5.92 14.83 9.90
C ILE A 199 -4.50 15.42 10.09
N VAL A 200 -3.75 15.70 9.04
CA VAL A 200 -2.32 16.14 9.05
C VAL A 200 -2.05 17.46 9.82
N ASN A 201 -2.97 17.97 10.61
CA ASN A 201 -2.77 19.16 11.45
C ASN A 201 -2.67 18.87 12.96
N THR A 202 -2.40 17.65 13.39
CA THR A 202 -2.16 17.38 14.81
C THR A 202 -0.65 17.32 15.06
N PRO A 203 -0.08 18.28 15.81
CA PRO A 203 1.33 18.22 16.17
C PRO A 203 1.56 17.21 17.28
N ALA A 204 2.71 16.52 17.18
CA ALA A 204 3.47 15.90 18.25
C ALA A 204 3.12 14.45 18.62
N GLU A 205 3.63 13.54 17.85
CA GLU A 205 4.39 12.45 18.47
C GLU A 205 5.69 13.07 19.04
N ALA A 206 6.04 12.72 20.29
CA ALA A 206 7.34 13.08 20.83
C ALA A 206 8.42 12.66 19.83
N LEU A 207 9.31 13.58 19.45
CA LEU A 207 10.34 13.31 18.46
C LEU A 207 11.25 12.20 19.00
N ILE A 208 10.99 10.95 18.55
CA ILE A 208 11.89 9.83 18.81
C ILE A 208 13.10 10.06 17.93
N GLU A 209 14.29 10.07 18.54
CA GLU A 209 15.53 10.31 17.79
C GLU A 209 15.80 9.15 16.83
N GLU A 210 16.15 9.48 15.59
CA GLU A 210 16.63 8.49 14.63
C GLU A 210 18.01 7.99 15.06
N ALA A 211 18.24 6.68 14.92
CA ALA A 211 19.56 6.12 15.21
C ALA A 211 20.58 6.67 14.18
N PRO A 212 21.79 7.05 14.62
CA PRO A 212 22.91 7.31 13.73
C PRO A 212 23.16 6.16 12.77
N GLU A 213 23.70 6.47 11.58
CA GLU A 213 23.89 5.49 10.49
C GLU A 213 24.78 4.29 10.90
N ASP A 214 25.76 4.53 11.77
CA ASP A 214 26.68 3.49 12.24
C ASP A 214 27.16 3.76 13.68
N GLU A 215 27.87 2.79 14.27
CA GLU A 215 28.44 2.88 15.63
C GLU A 215 29.42 4.05 15.77
N LYS A 216 30.18 4.37 14.72
CA LYS A 216 31.17 5.45 14.73
C LYS A 216 30.50 6.83 14.77
N ALA A 217 29.43 7.00 14.00
CA ALA A 217 28.62 8.21 14.04
C ALA A 217 27.89 8.35 15.38
N ALA A 218 27.48 7.25 15.99
CA ALA A 218 26.86 7.22 17.30
C ALA A 218 27.84 7.64 18.39
N GLU A 219 29.05 7.10 18.40
CA GLU A 219 30.11 7.48 19.35
C GLU A 219 30.47 8.96 19.26
N ALA A 220 30.58 9.50 18.04
CA ALA A 220 30.85 10.93 17.83
C ALA A 220 29.74 11.85 18.41
N GLN A 221 28.52 11.34 18.53
CA GLN A 221 27.37 12.05 19.11
C GLN A 221 27.15 11.74 20.60
N GLY A 222 28.02 10.94 21.25
CA GLY A 222 27.85 10.47 22.62
C GLY A 222 26.67 9.52 22.80
N VAL A 223 26.29 8.81 21.73
CA VAL A 223 25.16 7.88 21.68
C VAL A 223 25.67 6.45 21.65
N ARG A 224 25.09 5.59 22.48
CA ARG A 224 25.21 4.15 22.38
C ARG A 224 23.91 3.58 21.82
N LEU A 225 23.99 2.88 20.69
CA LEU A 225 22.82 2.30 20.02
C LEU A 225 22.16 1.20 20.87
N PRO A 226 20.83 1.00 20.74
CA PRO A 226 20.15 -0.08 21.41
C PRO A 226 20.60 -1.43 20.86
N ARG A 227 20.70 -2.42 21.76
CA ARG A 227 21.14 -3.78 21.39
C ARG A 227 20.11 -4.80 21.85
N PRO A 228 19.67 -5.74 20.99
CA PRO A 228 18.73 -6.76 21.43
C PRO A 228 19.40 -7.70 22.45
N TYR A 229 18.68 -8.10 23.50
CA TYR A 229 19.16 -9.08 24.49
C TYR A 229 19.51 -10.42 23.86
N ARG A 230 18.72 -10.82 22.86
CA ARG A 230 18.93 -12.02 22.08
C ARG A 230 18.56 -11.77 20.63
N ARG A 231 19.25 -12.43 19.72
CA ARG A 231 18.88 -12.41 18.30
C ARG A 231 17.80 -13.45 18.06
N LEU A 232 16.62 -13.03 17.60
CA LEU A 232 15.59 -13.91 17.12
C LEU A 232 15.61 -13.94 15.59
N ARG A 233 15.28 -15.10 15.04
CA ARG A 233 15.12 -15.26 13.59
C ARG A 233 13.65 -15.46 13.30
N PRO A 234 13.08 -14.69 12.35
CA PRO A 234 11.72 -14.93 11.89
C PRO A 234 11.59 -16.34 11.30
N GLU A 235 10.43 -16.94 11.47
CA GLU A 235 10.07 -18.18 10.80
C GLU A 235 10.07 -17.97 9.29
N TYR A 236 10.45 -19.00 8.54
CA TYR A 236 10.34 -19.01 7.09
C TYR A 236 9.03 -19.70 6.70
N PRO A 237 7.97 -18.95 6.29
CA PRO A 237 6.63 -19.48 6.10
C PRO A 237 6.56 -20.54 4.99
N ALA A 238 5.57 -21.43 5.08
CA ALA A 238 5.34 -22.45 4.05
C ALA A 238 5.06 -21.84 2.67
N THR A 239 4.37 -20.70 2.61
CA THR A 239 4.12 -19.93 1.39
C THR A 239 5.40 -19.41 0.75
N ALA A 240 6.33 -18.91 1.55
CA ALA A 240 7.66 -18.52 1.09
C ALA A 240 8.48 -19.74 0.64
N ALA A 241 8.36 -20.88 1.33
CA ALA A 241 9.03 -22.12 0.95
C ALA A 241 8.51 -22.67 -0.39
N GLN A 242 7.21 -22.63 -0.62
CA GLN A 242 6.61 -23.01 -1.89
C GLN A 242 7.03 -22.07 -3.04
N ALA A 243 7.13 -20.78 -2.76
CA ALA A 243 7.61 -19.77 -3.72
C ALA A 243 9.13 -19.78 -3.89
N GLU A 244 9.87 -20.53 -3.07
CA GLU A 244 11.34 -20.48 -3.00
C GLU A 244 11.86 -19.04 -2.82
N ALA A 245 11.13 -18.23 -2.04
CA ALA A 245 11.36 -16.80 -1.94
C ALA A 245 12.72 -16.48 -1.33
N VAL A 246 13.47 -15.64 -1.99
CA VAL A 246 14.71 -15.02 -1.47
C VAL A 246 14.45 -13.52 -1.40
N ALA A 247 14.46 -12.95 -0.20
CA ALA A 247 14.05 -11.57 -0.02
C ALA A 247 14.71 -10.94 1.22
N ILE A 248 14.64 -9.62 1.27
CA ILE A 248 15.04 -8.81 2.41
C ILE A 248 13.77 -8.15 2.97
N VAL A 249 13.57 -8.22 4.28
CA VAL A 249 12.57 -7.43 4.98
C VAL A 249 13.31 -6.45 5.89
N ASP A 250 13.08 -5.15 5.66
CA ASP A 250 13.58 -4.09 6.53
C ASP A 250 12.40 -3.53 7.34
N VAL A 251 12.61 -3.42 8.63
CA VAL A 251 11.64 -2.81 9.55
C VAL A 251 12.30 -1.71 10.34
N VAL A 252 11.57 -0.65 10.59
CA VAL A 252 11.94 0.41 11.51
C VAL A 252 11.17 0.21 12.81
N VAL A 253 11.87 0.31 13.93
CA VAL A 253 11.37 -0.04 15.26
C VAL A 253 11.62 1.10 16.20
N ASN A 254 10.61 1.53 16.92
CA ASN A 254 10.73 2.46 18.04
C ASN A 254 11.08 1.66 19.29
N VAL A 255 12.31 1.82 19.80
CA VAL A 255 12.78 1.20 21.04
C VAL A 255 12.67 2.24 22.14
N GLY A 256 11.91 1.96 23.18
CA GLY A 256 11.75 2.82 24.33
C GLY A 256 13.02 2.98 25.19
N GLY A 257 13.07 3.99 26.04
CA GLY A 257 14.14 4.15 27.03
C GLY A 257 14.17 3.04 28.10
N ASP A 258 13.13 2.21 28.17
CA ASP A 258 13.03 0.97 28.96
C ASP A 258 13.52 -0.26 28.19
N GLY A 259 13.81 -0.12 26.90
CA GLY A 259 14.24 -1.22 26.03
C GLY A 259 13.10 -2.03 25.42
N GLU A 260 11.84 -1.64 25.63
CA GLU A 260 10.69 -2.30 25.05
C GLU A 260 10.44 -1.85 23.60
N VAL A 261 9.89 -2.77 22.80
CA VAL A 261 9.53 -2.50 21.40
C VAL A 261 8.17 -1.84 21.33
N GLY A 262 8.14 -0.63 20.79
CA GLY A 262 6.93 0.12 20.49
C GLY A 262 6.40 -0.15 19.08
N GLU A 263 6.28 0.90 18.26
CA GLU A 263 5.81 0.79 16.88
C GLU A 263 6.82 0.06 16.00
N VAL A 264 6.32 -0.78 15.11
CA VAL A 264 7.11 -1.52 14.11
C VAL A 264 6.54 -1.20 12.73
N GLU A 265 7.33 -0.59 11.87
CA GLU A 265 6.97 -0.21 10.51
C GLU A 265 7.81 -0.98 9.50
N ILE A 266 7.16 -1.58 8.49
CA ILE A 266 7.87 -2.24 7.38
C ILE A 266 8.29 -1.16 6.38
N VAL A 267 9.59 -1.07 6.10
CA VAL A 267 10.16 -0.12 5.14
C VAL A 267 10.72 -0.79 3.88
N ARG A 268 10.85 -2.13 3.89
CA ARG A 268 11.04 -2.98 2.71
C ARG A 268 10.23 -4.26 2.92
N TRP A 269 9.29 -4.50 2.04
CA TRP A 269 8.40 -5.66 2.11
C TRP A 269 8.78 -6.74 1.11
N ALA A 270 8.39 -7.97 1.39
CA ALA A 270 8.68 -9.15 0.58
C ALA A 270 7.43 -9.95 0.20
N GLY A 271 6.34 -9.86 0.94
CA GLY A 271 5.19 -10.74 0.80
C GLY A 271 5.47 -12.17 1.26
N PHE A 272 4.70 -13.11 0.76
CA PHE A 272 4.82 -14.56 1.05
C PHE A 272 4.76 -14.92 2.54
N GLY A 273 4.20 -14.04 3.39
CA GLY A 273 4.16 -14.20 4.85
C GLY A 273 5.45 -13.80 5.58
N LEU A 274 6.49 -13.37 4.86
CA LEU A 274 7.78 -12.98 5.43
C LEU A 274 7.69 -11.68 6.24
N ASP A 275 6.84 -10.76 5.82
CA ASP A 275 6.61 -9.47 6.48
C ASP A 275 5.95 -9.69 7.84
N GLU A 276 4.90 -10.50 7.89
CA GLU A 276 4.16 -10.85 9.10
C GLU A 276 5.05 -11.63 10.09
N ALA A 277 5.83 -12.59 9.58
CA ALA A 277 6.78 -13.36 10.39
C ALA A 277 7.85 -12.44 11.01
N THR A 278 8.32 -11.44 10.24
CA THR A 278 9.30 -10.44 10.72
C THR A 278 8.70 -9.59 11.82
N VAL A 279 7.52 -8.98 11.59
CA VAL A 279 6.85 -8.14 12.58
C VAL A 279 6.56 -8.92 13.86
N THR A 280 6.07 -10.16 13.74
CA THR A 280 5.80 -11.03 14.90
C THR A 280 7.07 -11.29 15.71
N THR A 281 8.18 -11.54 15.04
CA THR A 281 9.47 -11.79 15.69
C THR A 281 10.02 -10.52 16.36
N VAL A 282 9.95 -9.39 15.68
CA VAL A 282 10.46 -8.10 16.19
C VAL A 282 9.71 -7.67 17.45
N ARG A 283 8.40 -7.88 17.52
CA ARG A 283 7.59 -7.58 18.71
C ARG A 283 7.94 -8.43 19.94
N GLN A 284 8.68 -9.52 19.77
CA GLN A 284 9.17 -10.37 20.88
C GLN A 284 10.59 -10.01 21.33
N LEU A 285 11.21 -9.00 20.70
CA LEU A 285 12.54 -8.54 21.08
C LEU A 285 12.45 -7.63 22.31
N HIS A 286 13.48 -7.74 23.15
CA HIS A 286 13.76 -6.80 24.22
C HIS A 286 15.17 -6.26 23.98
N PHE A 287 15.40 -4.99 24.28
CA PHE A 287 16.65 -4.31 24.00
C PHE A 287 17.28 -3.75 25.29
N PHE A 288 18.59 -3.76 25.34
CA PHE A 288 19.29 -2.75 26.11
C PHE A 288 18.99 -1.41 25.46
N PRO A 289 18.43 -0.41 26.18
CA PRO A 289 18.03 0.85 25.58
C PRO A 289 19.21 1.62 24.99
N ALA A 290 18.89 2.52 24.07
CA ALA A 290 19.88 3.50 23.65
C ALA A 290 20.28 4.39 24.82
N MET A 291 21.54 4.82 24.84
CA MET A 291 22.04 5.73 25.86
C MET A 291 22.61 6.97 25.21
N LYS A 292 22.25 8.16 25.68
CA LYS A 292 22.80 9.43 25.27
C LYS A 292 23.36 10.16 26.47
N ASN A 293 24.67 10.38 26.47
CA ASN A 293 25.37 11.00 27.61
C ASN A 293 25.05 10.31 28.97
N GLY A 294 24.94 8.98 28.98
CA GLY A 294 24.65 8.19 30.17
C GLY A 294 23.18 8.08 30.55
N THR A 295 22.25 8.72 29.83
CA THR A 295 20.81 8.67 30.09
C THR A 295 20.11 7.75 29.06
N PRO A 296 19.21 6.83 29.49
CA PRO A 296 18.41 6.04 28.56
C PRO A 296 17.47 6.94 27.74
N VAL A 297 17.43 6.71 26.43
CA VAL A 297 16.59 7.47 25.50
C VAL A 297 15.83 6.53 24.58
N ALA A 298 14.64 6.94 24.15
CA ALA A 298 13.92 6.25 23.10
C ALA A 298 14.61 6.53 21.74
N MET A 299 14.72 5.49 20.90
CA MET A 299 15.42 5.60 19.63
C MET A 299 14.75 4.77 18.55
N ARG A 300 14.68 5.32 17.34
CA ARG A 300 14.17 4.67 16.15
C ARG A 300 15.31 3.99 15.42
N VAL A 301 15.23 2.67 15.25
CA VAL A 301 16.29 1.85 14.66
C VAL A 301 15.79 1.00 13.51
N MET A 302 16.63 0.76 12.52
CA MET A 302 16.32 -0.13 11.41
C MET A 302 16.90 -1.52 11.67
N LEU A 303 16.05 -2.55 11.50
CA LEU A 303 16.45 -3.96 11.54
C LEU A 303 16.28 -4.58 10.16
N ARG A 304 17.27 -5.36 9.71
CA ARG A 304 17.25 -6.05 8.43
C ARG A 304 17.25 -7.55 8.60
N TYR A 305 16.31 -8.23 7.96
CA TYR A 305 16.19 -9.68 7.91
C TYR A 305 16.37 -10.19 6.50
N ASN A 306 17.38 -11.04 6.30
CA ASN A 306 17.66 -11.69 5.02
C ASN A 306 17.05 -13.09 5.04
N PHE A 307 16.08 -13.33 4.18
CA PHE A 307 15.45 -14.62 4.00
C PHE A 307 16.08 -15.37 2.84
N ARG A 308 16.43 -16.61 3.10
CA ARG A 308 16.91 -17.56 2.10
C ARG A 308 16.23 -18.89 2.33
N LYS A 309 15.96 -19.63 1.25
CA LYS A 309 15.41 -20.98 1.36
C LYS A 309 16.27 -21.81 2.31
N PRO A 310 15.68 -22.46 3.30
CA PRO A 310 16.43 -23.38 4.15
C PRO A 310 17.06 -24.49 3.31
N PRO A 311 18.27 -24.98 3.62
CA PRO A 311 18.83 -26.16 2.99
C PRO A 311 17.87 -27.34 3.22
N ARG A 312 17.72 -28.17 2.18
CA ARG A 312 16.91 -29.40 2.25
C ARG A 312 17.64 -30.46 3.07
#